data_73c6c2b943259d6c7a239128de615916
#
_entry.id   73c6c2b943259d6c7a239128de615916
#
_cell.length_a   1.000
_cell.length_b   1.000
_cell.length_c   1.000
_cell.angle_alpha   90.00
_cell.angle_beta   90.00
_cell.angle_gamma   90.00
#
_symmetry.space_group_name_H-M   'P 1'
#
loop_
_entity.id
_entity.type
_entity.pdbx_description
1 polymer ?
#
loop_
_entity_poly.entity_id
_entity_poly.type
_entity_poly.pdbx_seq_one_letter_code
_entity_poly.pdbx_strand_id
1 'polypeptide(L)'
;MALKAWYWLKRKLVPVPHVRVPTAAFFTDVKATVYAEQLTLLDAAAFGCSDISELGMPFPEAEQSPDSVLFNHLSEWTVRTILAQSCPKRRARVVSHFIDIATLLHQMRNVHSEAAILSALSSAPIERLKDTWSRVTKSRRRSFRTLWELLCCPHETDTDCSTSKMEKVFSSKPFHLSVSFDHLRVRPSIQHLLEPCHFTELDPVGLGTFTFMVSTELEP
;
A
#
# COMPACT_ATOMS: atom_id res chain seq x y z
N MET A 1 13.43 -28.80 -2.84
CA MET A 1 11.95 -28.76 -2.63
C MET A 1 11.39 -27.34 -2.68
N ALA A 2 12.05 -26.34 -2.14
CA ALA A 2 11.56 -24.93 -2.09
C ALA A 2 11.19 -24.30 -3.46
N LEU A 3 11.95 -24.58 -4.53
CA LEU A 3 11.67 -24.00 -5.85
C LEU A 3 10.35 -24.50 -6.49
N LYS A 4 9.97 -25.77 -6.26
CA LYS A 4 8.70 -26.34 -6.78
C LYS A 4 7.50 -25.81 -6.01
N ALA A 5 7.61 -25.65 -4.70
CA ALA A 5 6.59 -25.03 -3.86
C ALA A 5 6.40 -23.56 -4.27
N TRP A 6 7.49 -22.83 -4.51
CA TRP A 6 7.43 -21.45 -4.98
C TRP A 6 6.78 -21.30 -6.37
N TYR A 7 7.09 -22.19 -7.33
CA TYR A 7 6.42 -22.21 -8.65
C TYR A 7 4.92 -22.51 -8.54
N TRP A 8 4.55 -23.42 -7.65
CA TRP A 8 3.15 -23.74 -7.37
C TRP A 8 2.43 -22.57 -6.70
N LEU A 9 3.07 -21.93 -5.71
CA LEU A 9 2.59 -20.75 -5.04
C LEU A 9 2.46 -19.55 -5.99
N LYS A 10 3.45 -19.33 -6.86
CA LYS A 10 3.40 -18.28 -7.87
C LYS A 10 2.22 -18.45 -8.82
N ARG A 11 1.89 -19.70 -9.18
CA ARG A 11 0.67 -20.00 -9.97
C ARG A 11 -0.62 -19.68 -9.22
N LYS A 12 -0.61 -19.70 -7.89
CA LYS A 12 -1.77 -19.32 -7.06
C LYS A 12 -1.79 -17.84 -6.66
N LEU A 13 -0.62 -17.19 -6.58
CA LEU A 13 -0.51 -15.74 -6.37
C LEU A 13 -0.88 -14.94 -7.63
N VAL A 14 -0.61 -15.51 -8.82
CA VAL A 14 -0.81 -14.83 -10.11
C VAL A 14 -2.27 -14.82 -10.59
N PRO A 15 -3.14 -15.80 -10.29
CA PRO A 15 -4.50 -15.75 -10.79
C PRO A 15 -5.53 -15.27 -9.78
N VAL A 16 -5.20 -14.24 -8.98
CA VAL A 16 -6.25 -13.38 -8.48
C VAL A 16 -6.39 -12.28 -9.52
N PRO A 17 -7.43 -12.27 -10.31
CA PRO A 17 -7.54 -11.43 -11.50
C PRO A 17 -7.58 -9.94 -11.20
N HIS A 18 -7.45 -9.54 -9.93
CA HIS A 18 -7.73 -8.21 -9.43
C HIS A 18 -6.50 -7.39 -9.00
N VAL A 19 -5.32 -8.02 -8.85
CA VAL A 19 -4.09 -7.29 -8.46
C VAL A 19 -2.99 -7.55 -9.49
N ARG A 20 -2.61 -6.52 -10.23
CA ARG A 20 -1.53 -6.59 -11.22
C ARG A 20 -0.17 -6.46 -10.53
N VAL A 21 0.46 -7.60 -10.27
CA VAL A 21 1.78 -7.63 -9.62
C VAL A 21 2.89 -7.44 -10.66
N PRO A 22 3.67 -6.35 -10.59
CA PRO A 22 4.77 -6.12 -11.49
C PRO A 22 5.95 -7.06 -11.21
N THR A 23 6.82 -7.28 -12.21
CA THR A 23 8.13 -7.88 -11.94
C THR A 23 8.98 -6.94 -11.09
N ALA A 24 9.90 -7.49 -10.26
CA ALA A 24 10.79 -6.64 -9.45
C ALA A 24 11.62 -5.66 -10.29
N ALA A 25 12.10 -6.11 -11.46
CA ALA A 25 12.84 -5.26 -12.38
C ALA A 25 11.99 -4.07 -12.82
N PHE A 26 10.81 -4.33 -13.39
CA PHE A 26 9.91 -3.26 -13.83
C PHE A 26 9.54 -2.31 -12.68
N PHE A 27 9.21 -2.87 -11.50
CA PHE A 27 8.84 -2.05 -10.34
C PHE A 27 9.96 -1.10 -9.89
N THR A 28 11.22 -1.60 -9.83
CA THR A 28 12.35 -0.79 -9.36
C THR A 28 12.98 0.08 -10.45
N ASP A 29 12.72 -0.18 -11.73
CA ASP A 29 13.20 0.63 -12.85
C ASP A 29 12.38 1.93 -13.01
N VAL A 30 11.10 1.91 -12.60
CA VAL A 30 10.28 3.12 -12.51
C VAL A 30 10.66 3.89 -11.24
N LYS A 31 10.95 5.17 -11.38
CA LYS A 31 11.35 6.02 -10.25
C LYS A 31 10.25 6.10 -9.18
N ALA A 32 10.63 6.10 -7.90
CA ALA A 32 9.71 6.23 -6.78
C ALA A 32 8.84 7.51 -6.87
N THR A 33 9.39 8.61 -7.41
CA THR A 33 8.65 9.85 -7.66
C THR A 33 7.45 9.65 -8.57
N VAL A 34 7.59 8.82 -9.62
CA VAL A 34 6.50 8.53 -10.55
C VAL A 34 5.35 7.79 -9.84
N TYR A 35 5.67 6.80 -8.99
CA TYR A 35 4.64 6.12 -8.20
C TYR A 35 3.94 7.07 -7.24
N ALA A 36 4.70 7.89 -6.50
CA ALA A 36 4.14 8.85 -5.55
C ALA A 36 3.22 9.86 -6.26
N GLU A 37 3.62 10.40 -7.41
CA GLU A 37 2.80 11.30 -8.23
C GLU A 37 1.49 10.63 -8.69
N GLN A 38 1.57 9.39 -9.22
CA GLN A 38 0.39 8.69 -9.73
C GLN A 38 -0.57 8.29 -8.59
N LEU A 39 -0.05 7.84 -7.45
CA LEU A 39 -0.86 7.56 -6.25
C LEU A 39 -1.56 8.82 -5.75
N THR A 40 -0.87 9.96 -5.75
CA THR A 40 -1.47 11.24 -5.35
C THR A 40 -2.61 11.67 -6.27
N LEU A 41 -2.47 11.44 -7.59
CA LEU A 41 -3.55 11.70 -8.54
C LEU A 41 -4.74 10.76 -8.35
N LEU A 42 -4.50 9.47 -8.06
CA LEU A 42 -5.55 8.49 -7.79
C LEU A 42 -6.31 8.81 -6.50
N ASP A 43 -5.58 9.18 -5.44
CA ASP A 43 -6.20 9.60 -4.18
C ASP A 43 -7.04 10.87 -4.36
N ALA A 44 -6.51 11.86 -5.07
CA ALA A 44 -7.26 13.09 -5.36
C ALA A 44 -8.57 12.80 -6.13
N ALA A 45 -8.53 11.88 -7.09
CA ALA A 45 -9.72 11.47 -7.82
C ALA A 45 -10.72 10.71 -6.92
N ALA A 46 -10.24 9.79 -6.06
CA ALA A 46 -11.07 9.03 -5.14
C ALA A 46 -11.77 9.94 -4.12
N PHE A 47 -11.03 10.88 -3.53
CA PHE A 47 -11.59 11.84 -2.57
C PHE A 47 -12.52 12.88 -3.22
N GLY A 48 -12.23 13.32 -4.45
CA GLY A 48 -13.11 14.21 -5.19
C GLY A 48 -14.45 13.57 -5.53
N CYS A 49 -14.51 12.25 -5.70
CA CYS A 49 -15.77 11.51 -5.87
C CYS A 49 -16.53 11.38 -4.55
N SER A 50 -15.86 11.34 -3.41
CA SER A 50 -16.48 11.20 -2.08
C SER A 50 -17.22 12.46 -1.65
N ASP A 51 -16.75 13.66 -2.03
CA ASP A 51 -17.44 14.93 -1.73
C ASP A 51 -18.82 15.04 -2.39
N ILE A 52 -19.06 14.31 -3.49
CA ILE A 52 -20.38 14.26 -4.16
C ILE A 52 -21.39 13.44 -3.34
N SER A 53 -20.93 12.49 -2.54
CA SER A 53 -21.80 11.67 -1.68
C SER A 53 -22.31 12.42 -0.45
N GLU A 54 -21.61 13.46 0.02
CA GLU A 54 -22.08 14.34 1.10
C GLU A 54 -23.28 15.21 0.68
N LEU A 55 -23.61 15.28 -0.62
CA LEU A 55 -24.78 15.97 -1.16
C LEU A 55 -26.09 15.18 -1.00
N GLY A 56 -26.12 14.16 -0.14
CA GLY A 56 -27.37 13.53 0.32
C GLY A 56 -27.97 12.48 -0.63
N MET A 57 -27.22 11.97 -1.57
CA MET A 57 -27.62 10.77 -2.31
C MET A 57 -27.37 9.55 -1.42
N PRO A 58 -28.39 8.71 -1.13
CA PRO A 58 -28.18 7.49 -0.34
C PRO A 58 -27.35 6.51 -1.14
N PHE A 59 -26.08 6.31 -0.74
CA PHE A 59 -25.36 5.11 -1.18
C PHE A 59 -26.04 3.89 -0.58
N PRO A 60 -26.17 2.80 -1.32
CA PRO A 60 -26.57 1.52 -0.73
C PRO A 60 -25.58 1.18 0.38
N GLU A 61 -26.07 0.82 1.56
CA GLU A 61 -25.31 0.54 2.79
C GLU A 61 -24.22 -0.56 2.66
N ALA A 62 -23.98 -1.10 1.49
CA ALA A 62 -23.06 -2.21 1.22
C ALA A 62 -21.83 -1.84 0.37
N GLU A 63 -21.73 -0.65 -0.19
CA GLU A 63 -20.58 -0.28 -1.01
C GLU A 63 -19.52 0.44 -0.17
N GLN A 64 -18.32 -0.15 -0.14
CA GLN A 64 -17.15 0.50 0.46
C GLN A 64 -16.87 1.81 -0.28
N SER A 65 -16.50 2.87 0.47
CA SER A 65 -16.13 4.14 -0.15
C SER A 65 -14.92 3.98 -1.08
N PRO A 66 -14.82 4.77 -2.17
CA PRO A 66 -13.71 4.66 -3.14
C PRO A 66 -12.32 4.75 -2.51
N ASP A 67 -12.16 5.57 -1.48
CA ASP A 67 -10.94 5.71 -0.71
C ASP A 67 -10.58 4.43 0.07
N SER A 68 -11.56 3.80 0.74
CA SER A 68 -11.36 2.52 1.43
C SER A 68 -10.96 1.40 0.46
N VAL A 69 -11.57 1.38 -0.72
CA VAL A 69 -11.24 0.44 -1.81
C VAL A 69 -9.79 0.65 -2.25
N LEU A 70 -9.39 1.89 -2.49
CA LEU A 70 -8.04 2.21 -2.94
C LEU A 70 -6.99 1.88 -1.87
N PHE A 71 -7.28 2.17 -0.60
CA PHE A 71 -6.41 1.83 0.52
C PHE A 71 -6.15 0.32 0.62
N ASN A 72 -7.20 -0.47 0.64
CA ASN A 72 -7.12 -1.92 0.76
C ASN A 72 -6.38 -2.51 -0.44
N HIS A 73 -6.69 -2.04 -1.65
CA HIS A 73 -6.02 -2.46 -2.87
C HIS A 73 -4.52 -2.15 -2.82
N LEU A 74 -4.13 -0.94 -2.43
CA LEU A 74 -2.73 -0.52 -2.38
C LEU A 74 -1.93 -1.30 -1.32
N SER A 75 -2.53 -1.56 -0.16
CA SER A 75 -1.94 -2.40 0.88
C SER A 75 -1.69 -3.81 0.36
N GLU A 76 -2.70 -4.43 -0.25
CA GLU A 76 -2.59 -5.77 -0.83
C GLU A 76 -1.57 -5.83 -1.98
N TRP A 77 -1.61 -4.86 -2.88
CA TRP A 77 -0.67 -4.75 -3.99
C TRP A 77 0.78 -4.66 -3.50
N THR A 78 1.02 -3.90 -2.44
CA THR A 78 2.33 -3.78 -1.79
C THR A 78 2.82 -5.13 -1.26
N VAL A 79 1.99 -5.82 -0.46
CA VAL A 79 2.32 -7.15 0.09
C VAL A 79 2.62 -8.14 -1.02
N ARG A 80 1.75 -8.24 -2.03
CA ARG A 80 1.92 -9.18 -3.15
C ARG A 80 3.14 -8.89 -4.00
N THR A 81 3.42 -7.63 -4.27
CA THR A 81 4.60 -7.22 -5.04
C THR A 81 5.89 -7.65 -4.35
N ILE A 82 5.95 -7.55 -3.02
CA ILE A 82 7.08 -8.02 -2.20
C ILE A 82 7.16 -9.55 -2.22
N LEU A 83 6.08 -10.25 -1.91
CA LEU A 83 6.05 -11.71 -1.79
C LEU A 83 6.22 -12.43 -3.13
N ALA A 84 5.94 -11.78 -4.25
CA ALA A 84 6.21 -12.31 -5.59
C ALA A 84 7.71 -12.53 -5.88
N GLN A 85 8.60 -11.99 -5.02
CA GLN A 85 10.04 -12.13 -5.19
C GLN A 85 10.58 -13.32 -4.38
N SER A 86 11.05 -14.37 -5.05
CA SER A 86 11.62 -15.57 -4.41
C SER A 86 12.94 -15.31 -3.67
N CYS A 87 13.74 -14.35 -4.15
CA CYS A 87 15.08 -14.07 -3.62
C CYS A 87 15.03 -12.92 -2.58
N PRO A 88 15.56 -13.12 -1.35
CA PRO A 88 15.59 -12.09 -0.32
C PRO A 88 16.25 -10.78 -0.78
N LYS A 89 17.28 -10.85 -1.61
CA LYS A 89 17.96 -9.67 -2.17
C LYS A 89 17.03 -8.86 -3.09
N ARG A 90 16.20 -9.52 -3.91
CA ARG A 90 15.21 -8.86 -4.78
C ARG A 90 14.07 -8.29 -3.94
N ARG A 91 13.57 -9.04 -2.96
CA ARG A 91 12.56 -8.55 -2.02
C ARG A 91 13.03 -7.29 -1.30
N ALA A 92 14.27 -7.28 -0.77
CA ALA A 92 14.84 -6.12 -0.10
C ALA A 92 14.93 -4.87 -0.99
N ARG A 93 15.16 -5.03 -2.30
CA ARG A 93 15.10 -3.91 -3.25
C ARG A 93 13.67 -3.36 -3.38
N VAL A 94 12.69 -4.27 -3.51
CA VAL A 94 11.27 -3.90 -3.61
C VAL A 94 10.82 -3.20 -2.32
N VAL A 95 11.11 -3.75 -1.14
CA VAL A 95 10.84 -3.12 0.16
C VAL A 95 11.48 -1.73 0.24
N SER A 96 12.75 -1.62 -0.15
CA SER A 96 13.48 -0.34 -0.15
C SER A 96 12.80 0.69 -1.05
N HIS A 97 12.31 0.27 -2.20
CA HIS A 97 11.61 1.14 -3.15
C HIS A 97 10.26 1.61 -2.61
N PHE A 98 9.50 0.74 -1.93
CA PHE A 98 8.28 1.15 -1.24
C PHE A 98 8.54 2.16 -0.11
N ILE A 99 9.63 2.01 0.63
CA ILE A 99 10.02 3.00 1.65
C ILE A 99 10.36 4.36 1.00
N ASP A 100 11.03 4.34 -0.16
CA ASP A 100 11.33 5.56 -0.91
C ASP A 100 10.01 6.21 -1.41
N ILE A 101 9.05 5.43 -1.90
CA ILE A 101 7.71 5.91 -2.31
C ILE A 101 6.97 6.52 -1.11
N ALA A 102 6.90 5.81 0.03
CA ALA A 102 6.24 6.32 1.24
C ALA A 102 6.87 7.64 1.73
N THR A 103 8.20 7.75 1.66
CA THR A 103 8.92 8.99 2.01
C THR A 103 8.50 10.16 1.12
N LEU A 104 8.32 9.92 -0.18
CA LEU A 104 7.87 10.94 -1.12
C LEU A 104 6.40 11.30 -0.92
N LEU A 105 5.53 10.32 -0.64
CA LEU A 105 4.13 10.56 -0.30
C LEU A 105 4.00 11.43 0.94
N HIS A 106 4.83 11.17 1.97
CA HIS A 106 4.90 12.01 3.16
C HIS A 106 5.27 13.47 2.82
N GLN A 107 6.27 13.68 1.95
CA GLN A 107 6.66 15.02 1.48
C GLN A 107 5.54 15.71 0.69
N MET A 108 4.76 14.94 -0.07
CA MET A 108 3.60 15.41 -0.83
C MET A 108 2.34 15.56 0.05
N ARG A 109 2.42 15.24 1.35
CA ARG A 109 1.30 15.21 2.31
C ARG A 109 0.16 14.27 1.90
N ASN A 110 0.47 13.25 1.13
CA ASN A 110 -0.47 12.18 0.80
C ASN A 110 -0.45 11.12 1.89
N VAL A 111 -1.13 11.39 2.99
CA VAL A 111 -1.18 10.50 4.17
C VAL A 111 -1.91 9.20 3.87
N HIS A 112 -2.89 9.21 2.96
CA HIS A 112 -3.71 8.04 2.64
C HIS A 112 -2.90 6.92 1.99
N SER A 113 -2.26 7.18 0.87
CA SER A 113 -1.37 6.19 0.21
C SER A 113 -0.13 5.88 1.04
N GLU A 114 0.40 6.86 1.80
CA GLU A 114 1.50 6.64 2.75
C GLU A 114 1.09 5.60 3.79
N ALA A 115 -0.07 5.78 4.44
CA ALA A 115 -0.58 4.87 5.45
C ALA A 115 -0.84 3.46 4.91
N ALA A 116 -1.37 3.33 3.70
CA ALA A 116 -1.59 2.04 3.06
C ALA A 116 -0.27 1.26 2.85
N ILE A 117 0.77 1.93 2.33
CA ILE A 117 2.09 1.31 2.12
C ILE A 117 2.75 0.96 3.46
N LEU A 118 2.73 1.87 4.44
CA LEU A 118 3.35 1.63 5.75
C LEU A 118 2.64 0.49 6.50
N SER A 119 1.31 0.43 6.45
CA SER A 119 0.51 -0.66 7.03
C SER A 119 0.86 -2.00 6.38
N ALA A 120 1.03 -2.04 5.05
CA ALA A 120 1.45 -3.22 4.34
C ALA A 120 2.86 -3.68 4.77
N LEU A 121 3.82 -2.74 4.90
CA LEU A 121 5.19 -3.04 5.31
C LEU A 121 5.28 -3.53 6.77
N SER A 122 4.39 -3.09 7.66
CA SER A 122 4.29 -3.55 9.06
C SER A 122 3.38 -4.75 9.24
N SER A 123 2.73 -5.23 8.18
CA SER A 123 1.90 -6.44 8.26
C SER A 123 2.71 -7.69 8.59
N ALA A 124 2.10 -8.63 9.33
CA ALA A 124 2.76 -9.85 9.79
C ALA A 124 3.47 -10.64 8.65
N PRO A 125 2.91 -10.79 7.42
CA PRO A 125 3.60 -11.47 6.33
C PRO A 125 4.91 -10.81 5.92
N ILE A 126 5.04 -9.49 6.06
CA ILE A 126 6.23 -8.73 5.64
C ILE A 126 7.19 -8.51 6.81
N GLU A 127 6.68 -8.20 7.99
CA GLU A 127 7.50 -7.97 9.18
C GLU A 127 8.38 -9.16 9.54
N ARG A 128 7.87 -10.39 9.39
CA ARG A 128 8.58 -11.62 9.71
C ARG A 128 9.75 -11.94 8.78
N LEU A 129 9.88 -11.30 7.61
CA LEU A 129 10.92 -11.57 6.61
C LEU A 129 12.29 -11.02 7.05
N LYS A 130 12.93 -11.69 8.01
CA LYS A 130 14.18 -11.22 8.67
C LYS A 130 15.35 -11.12 7.70
N ASP A 131 15.50 -12.08 6.79
CA ASP A 131 16.56 -12.09 5.77
C ASP A 131 16.39 -10.94 4.78
N THR A 132 15.15 -10.64 4.40
CA THR A 132 14.80 -9.51 3.57
C THR A 132 15.14 -8.20 4.27
N TRP A 133 14.65 -8.00 5.50
CA TRP A 133 14.88 -6.77 6.27
C TRP A 133 16.35 -6.55 6.63
N SER A 134 17.14 -7.62 6.84
CA SER A 134 18.58 -7.50 7.10
C SER A 134 19.33 -6.85 5.94
N ARG A 135 18.83 -7.02 4.71
CA ARG A 135 19.42 -6.49 3.47
C ARG A 135 18.92 -5.08 3.10
N VAL A 136 17.88 -4.59 3.75
CA VAL A 136 17.46 -3.19 3.64
C VAL A 136 18.45 -2.29 4.39
N THR A 137 18.86 -1.19 3.79
CA THR A 137 19.86 -0.30 4.39
C THR A 137 19.39 0.28 5.72
N LYS A 138 20.33 0.57 6.63
CA LYS A 138 20.01 1.16 7.95
C LYS A 138 19.26 2.50 7.81
N SER A 139 19.62 3.31 6.81
CA SER A 139 18.95 4.58 6.52
C SER A 139 17.46 4.37 6.21
N ARG A 140 17.14 3.50 5.25
CA ARG A 140 15.74 3.21 4.87
C ARG A 140 14.93 2.60 6.01
N ARG A 141 15.52 1.67 6.78
CA ARG A 141 14.86 1.14 7.98
C ARG A 141 14.55 2.22 9.02
N ARG A 142 15.43 3.21 9.15
CA ARG A 142 15.20 4.37 10.02
C ARG A 142 14.08 5.24 9.46
N SER A 143 14.10 5.58 8.16
CA SER A 143 13.01 6.33 7.51
C SER A 143 11.65 5.64 7.70
N PHE A 144 11.57 4.32 7.45
CA PHE A 144 10.35 3.54 7.68
C PHE A 144 9.86 3.66 9.12
N ARG A 145 10.75 3.50 10.11
CA ARG A 145 10.38 3.60 11.52
C ARG A 145 9.88 5.00 11.87
N THR A 146 10.58 6.04 11.43
CA THR A 146 10.17 7.43 11.68
C THR A 146 8.80 7.74 11.07
N LEU A 147 8.55 7.33 9.81
CA LEU A 147 7.25 7.52 9.17
C LEU A 147 6.14 6.76 9.90
N TRP A 148 6.43 5.52 10.32
CA TRP A 148 5.49 4.72 11.10
C TRP A 148 5.16 5.34 12.45
N GLU A 149 6.18 5.83 13.17
CA GLU A 149 6.01 6.54 14.44
C GLU A 149 5.16 7.82 14.27
N LEU A 150 5.41 8.60 13.23
CA LEU A 150 4.61 9.79 12.91
C LEU A 150 3.15 9.46 12.58
N LEU A 151 2.92 8.36 11.88
CA LEU A 151 1.57 7.89 11.55
C LEU A 151 0.83 7.39 12.80
N CYS A 152 1.51 6.66 13.69
CA CYS A 152 0.91 6.07 14.89
C CYS A 152 0.79 7.04 16.07
N CYS A 153 1.62 8.09 16.12
CA CYS A 153 1.68 9.07 17.20
C CYS A 153 1.52 10.49 16.64
N PRO A 154 0.36 10.88 16.15
CA PRO A 154 0.09 12.29 15.87
C PRO A 154 0.24 13.05 17.20
N HIS A 155 0.96 14.18 17.16
CA HIS A 155 1.35 14.99 18.32
C HIS A 155 0.26 15.09 19.40
N GLU A 156 0.67 14.84 20.65
CA GLU A 156 -0.15 14.95 21.85
C GLU A 156 -0.61 16.41 22.05
N THR A 157 -1.83 16.71 21.63
CA THR A 157 -2.55 17.90 22.10
C THR A 157 -3.99 17.62 22.50
N ASP A 158 -4.50 16.38 22.42
CA ASP A 158 -5.85 16.05 22.87
C ASP A 158 -5.90 14.80 23.76
N THR A 159 -6.39 15.05 24.97
CA THR A 159 -6.49 14.16 26.15
C THR A 159 -7.58 13.10 26.08
N ASP A 160 -7.97 12.58 24.93
CA ASP A 160 -8.98 11.51 24.85
C ASP A 160 -8.50 10.31 24.05
N CYS A 161 -7.97 9.35 24.78
CA CYS A 161 -7.33 8.13 24.26
C CYS A 161 -8.31 6.93 24.24
N SER A 162 -9.48 7.03 23.59
CA SER A 162 -10.43 5.91 23.53
C SER A 162 -10.91 5.46 22.15
N THR A 163 -10.53 6.10 21.09
CA THR A 163 -10.84 5.64 19.72
C THR A 163 -9.58 5.15 19.00
N SER A 164 -9.72 4.07 18.25
CA SER A 164 -8.63 3.47 17.46
C SER A 164 -7.90 4.55 16.66
N LYS A 165 -6.58 4.68 16.88
CA LYS A 165 -5.74 5.72 16.27
C LYS A 165 -5.77 5.71 14.74
N MET A 166 -6.01 4.55 14.13
CA MET A 166 -6.21 4.40 12.68
C MET A 166 -7.50 5.09 12.20
N GLU A 167 -8.57 5.04 12.98
CA GLU A 167 -9.87 5.65 12.65
C GLU A 167 -9.78 7.18 12.58
N LYS A 168 -8.94 7.79 13.42
CA LYS A 168 -8.68 9.25 13.38
C LYS A 168 -7.88 9.69 12.13
N VAL A 169 -6.98 8.85 11.62
CA VAL A 169 -6.25 9.12 10.36
C VAL A 169 -7.23 9.12 9.17
N PHE A 170 -8.25 8.25 9.21
CA PHE A 170 -9.28 8.17 8.16
C PHE A 170 -10.38 9.22 8.31
N SER A 171 -10.65 9.72 9.53
CA SER A 171 -11.69 10.74 9.78
C SER A 171 -11.22 12.17 9.54
N SER A 172 -9.92 12.45 9.66
CA SER A 172 -9.35 13.74 9.29
C SER A 172 -9.18 13.76 7.78
N LYS A 173 -9.90 14.65 7.06
CA LYS A 173 -9.76 14.84 5.61
C LYS A 173 -8.26 14.93 5.28
N PRO A 174 -7.63 13.87 4.75
CA PRO A 174 -6.16 13.78 4.65
C PRO A 174 -5.60 14.60 3.48
N PHE A 175 -6.51 15.16 2.67
CA PHE A 175 -6.16 15.99 1.53
C PHE A 175 -6.70 17.42 1.75
N HIS A 176 -5.81 18.40 1.77
CA HIS A 176 -6.23 19.78 1.58
C HIS A 176 -6.74 19.92 0.14
N LEU A 177 -8.05 19.91 -0.05
CA LEU A 177 -8.74 20.13 -1.33
C LEU A 177 -8.34 21.44 -2.05
N SER A 178 -7.53 22.28 -1.40
CA SER A 178 -7.01 23.53 -1.96
C SER A 178 -5.72 23.39 -2.77
N VAL A 179 -5.14 22.19 -2.86
CA VAL A 179 -3.92 21.97 -3.62
C VAL A 179 -4.27 21.47 -5.02
N SER A 180 -4.03 22.30 -6.05
CA SER A 180 -4.10 21.84 -7.44
C SER A 180 -2.93 20.94 -7.77
N PHE A 181 -3.21 19.79 -8.39
CA PHE A 181 -2.22 18.85 -8.89
C PHE A 181 -2.00 18.97 -10.41
N ASP A 182 -2.40 20.07 -11.02
CA ASP A 182 -2.32 20.31 -12.48
C ASP A 182 -0.89 20.22 -13.04
N HIS A 183 0.11 20.36 -12.15
CA HIS A 183 1.51 20.20 -12.50
C HIS A 183 1.95 18.74 -12.63
N LEU A 184 1.15 17.78 -12.11
CA LEU A 184 1.43 16.36 -12.21
C LEU A 184 0.90 15.79 -13.53
N ARG A 185 1.71 14.98 -14.18
CA ARG A 185 1.31 14.36 -15.46
C ARG A 185 0.81 12.94 -15.23
N VAL A 186 -0.40 12.67 -15.70
CA VAL A 186 -0.96 11.32 -15.73
C VAL A 186 -0.08 10.40 -16.59
N ARG A 187 0.25 9.23 -16.03
CA ARG A 187 0.96 8.14 -16.73
C ARG A 187 0.06 6.91 -16.80
N PRO A 188 -0.70 6.73 -17.88
CA PRO A 188 -1.76 5.72 -17.96
C PRO A 188 -1.27 4.30 -17.66
N SER A 189 -0.07 3.93 -18.12
CA SER A 189 0.50 2.59 -17.87
C SER A 189 0.78 2.32 -16.38
N ILE A 190 1.13 3.36 -15.61
CA ILE A 190 1.38 3.22 -14.18
C ILE A 190 0.05 3.29 -13.42
N GLN A 191 -0.85 4.20 -13.77
CA GLN A 191 -2.19 4.24 -13.17
C GLN A 191 -2.92 2.91 -13.37
N HIS A 192 -2.93 2.38 -14.59
CA HIS A 192 -3.50 1.06 -14.86
C HIS A 192 -2.90 -0.08 -14.01
N LEU A 193 -1.64 0.04 -13.57
CA LEU A 193 -1.02 -0.91 -12.65
C LEU A 193 -1.51 -0.72 -11.21
N LEU A 194 -1.78 0.53 -10.82
CA LEU A 194 -2.15 0.92 -9.45
C LEU A 194 -3.65 0.93 -9.20
N GLU A 195 -4.46 1.05 -10.26
CA GLU A 195 -5.93 1.05 -10.15
C GLU A 195 -6.47 -0.31 -9.70
N PRO A 196 -7.41 -0.30 -8.75
CA PRO A 196 -8.15 -1.51 -8.40
C PRO A 196 -8.88 -2.05 -9.63
N CYS A 197 -8.62 -3.30 -9.98
CA CYS A 197 -9.46 -4.01 -10.93
C CYS A 197 -10.75 -4.40 -10.22
N HIS A 198 -11.93 -4.22 -10.85
CA HIS A 198 -13.25 -4.44 -10.27
C HIS A 198 -13.29 -5.54 -9.20
N PHE A 199 -13.69 -5.15 -7.99
CA PHE A 199 -13.76 -6.02 -6.84
C PHE A 199 -14.83 -7.09 -7.04
N THR A 200 -14.43 -8.35 -7.10
CA THR A 200 -15.23 -9.43 -6.55
C THR A 200 -14.80 -9.59 -5.10
N GLU A 201 -15.77 -9.74 -4.21
CA GLU A 201 -15.58 -9.90 -2.77
C GLU A 201 -14.47 -10.93 -2.47
N LEU A 202 -13.29 -10.46 -2.17
CA LEU A 202 -12.23 -11.30 -1.62
C LEU A 202 -12.44 -11.34 -0.11
N ASP A 203 -12.59 -12.55 0.43
CA ASP A 203 -12.57 -12.77 1.87
C ASP A 203 -11.24 -12.23 2.46
N PRO A 204 -11.27 -11.10 3.21
CA PRO A 204 -10.05 -10.49 3.74
C PRO A 204 -9.28 -11.43 4.68
N VAL A 205 -9.99 -12.34 5.35
CA VAL A 205 -9.41 -13.31 6.29
C VAL A 205 -8.66 -14.40 5.52
N GLY A 206 -9.24 -14.93 4.46
CA GLY A 206 -8.59 -15.91 3.59
C GLY A 206 -7.34 -15.36 2.92
N LEU A 207 -7.38 -14.09 2.52
CA LEU A 207 -6.25 -13.40 1.91
C LEU A 207 -5.08 -13.19 2.88
N GLY A 208 -5.36 -12.73 4.10
CA GLY A 208 -4.36 -12.55 5.15
C GLY A 208 -3.66 -13.86 5.51
N THR A 209 -4.43 -14.95 5.66
CA THR A 209 -3.91 -16.29 5.92
C THR A 209 -3.01 -16.76 4.78
N PHE A 210 -3.44 -16.56 3.53
CA PHE A 210 -2.68 -16.96 2.35
C PHE A 210 -1.33 -16.21 2.23
N THR A 211 -1.32 -14.91 2.37
CA THR A 211 -0.08 -14.10 2.31
C THR A 211 0.88 -14.45 3.45
N PHE A 212 0.36 -14.77 4.63
CA PHE A 212 1.16 -15.25 5.75
C PHE A 212 1.81 -16.60 5.44
N MET A 213 1.05 -17.57 4.92
CA MET A 213 1.60 -18.88 4.50
C MET A 213 2.70 -18.72 3.45
N VAL A 214 2.49 -17.86 2.44
CA VAL A 214 3.53 -17.57 1.44
C VAL A 214 4.80 -17.03 2.08
N SER A 215 4.68 -16.12 3.04
CA SER A 215 5.84 -15.56 3.73
C SER A 215 6.61 -16.59 4.55
N THR A 216 5.92 -17.60 5.14
CA THR A 216 6.57 -18.71 5.86
C THR A 216 7.34 -19.66 4.94
N GLU A 217 6.86 -19.84 3.70
CA GLU A 217 7.58 -20.64 2.70
C GLU A 217 8.80 -19.90 2.12
N LEU A 218 8.75 -18.58 2.06
CA LEU A 218 9.84 -17.74 1.55
C LEU A 218 10.98 -17.57 2.54
N GLU A 219 10.65 -17.39 3.81
CA GLU A 219 11.61 -17.28 4.93
C GLU A 219 11.02 -18.06 6.13
N PRO A 220 11.42 -19.34 6.29
CA PRO A 220 10.95 -20.22 7.37
C PRO A 220 11.28 -19.71 8.78
#